data_3103d514e367ab5a6caf2af2019b3829
#
_entry.id   3103d514e367ab5a6caf2af2019b3829
#
_cell.length_a   1.000
_cell.length_b   1.000
_cell.length_c   1.000
_cell.angle_alpha   90.00
_cell.angle_beta   90.00
_cell.angle_gamma   90.00
#
_symmetry.space_group_name_H-M   'P 1'
#
loop_
_entity.id
_entity.type
_entity.pdbx_description
1 polymer ?
#
loop_
_entity_poly.entity_id
_entity_poly.type
_entity_poly.pdbx_seq_one_letter_code
_entity_poly.pdbx_strand_id
1 'polypeptide(L)'
;LLAEYGQGGNAGFRHKFYYHNSFLIADPHEAWVLETAGRQWAAERVQDVRAISNGLTIGNTWDLASDDLVSYAVERGWCKGRDDFHFANCYSDTLYTRLSACHHRRQSTEQMLRTRIGSLTAQDLMAALRSHGTEPYDPAAGLTGSEVCMHAGAGPVRGNQTVGSMVSSLAPD
;
A
#
# COMPACT_ATOMS: atom_id res chain seq x y z
N LEU A 1 7.50 11.35 -16.45
CA LEU A 1 6.55 10.26 -16.75
C LEU A 1 5.25 10.39 -15.94
N LEU A 2 5.29 10.41 -14.60
CA LEU A 2 4.06 10.50 -13.79
C LEU A 2 3.27 11.79 -14.08
N ALA A 3 3.93 12.93 -14.16
CA ALA A 3 3.30 14.21 -14.46
C ALA A 3 2.66 14.25 -15.87
N GLU A 4 3.22 13.50 -16.80
CA GLU A 4 2.79 13.47 -18.20
C GLU A 4 1.69 12.43 -18.45
N TYR A 5 1.93 11.18 -18.05
CA TYR A 5 1.06 10.05 -18.36
C TYR A 5 0.14 9.66 -17.20
N GLY A 6 0.50 10.01 -15.98
CA GLY A 6 -0.18 9.57 -14.77
C GLY A 6 0.11 8.12 -14.44
N GLN A 7 -0.48 7.66 -13.35
CA GLN A 7 -0.40 6.28 -12.88
C GLN A 7 -1.75 5.87 -12.29
N GLY A 8 -2.17 4.68 -12.60
CA GLY A 8 -3.52 4.25 -12.31
C GLY A 8 -4.50 4.73 -13.37
N GLY A 9 -5.75 4.68 -13.09
CA GLY A 9 -6.80 5.10 -14.01
C GLY A 9 -7.83 4.03 -14.24
N ASN A 10 -8.55 4.12 -15.36
CA ASN A 10 -9.63 3.21 -15.64
C ASN A 10 -9.12 1.88 -16.22
N ALA A 11 -9.08 0.84 -15.41
CA ALA A 11 -8.79 -0.52 -15.83
C ALA A 11 -10.05 -1.36 -16.09
N GLY A 12 -11.24 -0.84 -15.86
CA GLY A 12 -12.50 -1.54 -16.01
C GLY A 12 -13.01 -1.55 -17.46
N PHE A 13 -13.50 -2.70 -17.93
CA PHE A 13 -14.04 -2.86 -19.29
C PHE A 13 -15.34 -2.08 -19.51
N ARG A 14 -16.24 -2.06 -18.54
CA ARG A 14 -17.55 -1.42 -18.64
C ARG A 14 -17.79 -0.31 -17.62
N HIS A 15 -17.01 -0.26 -16.54
CA HIS A 15 -17.15 0.70 -15.45
C HIS A 15 -15.80 1.35 -15.19
N LYS A 16 -15.81 2.61 -14.78
CA LYS A 16 -14.61 3.32 -14.35
C LYS A 16 -14.11 2.68 -13.07
N PHE A 17 -13.02 1.95 -13.16
CA PHE A 17 -12.32 1.39 -12.03
C PHE A 17 -10.98 2.11 -11.88
N TYR A 18 -10.89 2.94 -10.85
CA TYR A 18 -9.64 3.64 -10.53
C TYR A 18 -8.87 2.84 -9.48
N TYR A 19 -7.58 2.76 -9.66
CA TYR A 19 -6.69 2.14 -8.69
C TYR A 19 -5.51 3.06 -8.40
N HIS A 20 -4.96 2.90 -7.22
CA HIS A 20 -3.77 3.60 -6.75
C HIS A 20 -2.64 2.59 -6.63
N ASN A 21 -1.41 3.07 -6.79
CA ASN A 21 -0.24 2.23 -6.61
C ASN A 21 0.63 2.77 -5.49
N SER A 22 1.21 1.82 -4.75
CA SER A 22 2.26 2.07 -3.77
C SER A 22 3.49 1.27 -4.20
N PHE A 23 4.64 1.93 -4.21
CA PHE A 23 5.92 1.34 -4.58
C PHE A 23 6.88 1.49 -3.42
N LEU A 24 7.60 0.42 -3.10
CA LEU A 24 8.76 0.46 -2.24
C LEU A 24 10.00 0.44 -3.14
N ILE A 25 10.81 1.48 -3.03
CA ILE A 25 12.02 1.68 -3.82
C ILE A 25 13.17 1.72 -2.82
N ALA A 26 14.15 0.83 -2.96
CA ALA A 26 15.24 0.73 -2.01
C ALA A 26 16.57 0.43 -2.70
N ASP A 27 17.63 0.97 -2.12
CA ASP A 27 19.00 0.62 -2.37
C ASP A 27 19.71 0.25 -1.04
N PRO A 28 21.03 -0.03 -1.01
CA PRO A 28 21.72 -0.36 0.23
C PRO A 28 21.78 0.76 1.28
N HIS A 29 21.44 2.01 0.94
CA HIS A 29 21.62 3.19 1.79
C HIS A 29 20.29 3.79 2.25
N GLU A 30 19.24 3.69 1.42
CA GLU A 30 17.96 4.28 1.73
C GLU A 30 16.80 3.53 1.10
N ALA A 31 15.60 3.81 1.61
CA ALA A 31 14.37 3.30 1.04
C ALA A 31 13.31 4.40 1.01
N TRP A 32 12.46 4.34 0.00
CA TRP A 32 11.37 5.29 -0.24
C TRP A 32 10.07 4.55 -0.49
N VAL A 33 8.99 5.13 0.00
CA VAL A 33 7.63 4.77 -0.44
C VAL A 33 7.13 5.87 -1.36
N LEU A 34 6.74 5.50 -2.56
CA LEU A 34 6.08 6.35 -3.54
C LEU A 34 4.63 5.89 -3.70
N GLU A 35 3.69 6.77 -3.45
CA GLU A 35 2.27 6.52 -3.66
C GLU A 35 1.70 7.43 -4.75
N THR A 36 0.89 6.87 -5.63
CA THR A 36 0.41 7.56 -6.83
C THR A 36 -1.10 7.51 -6.97
N ALA A 37 -1.69 8.63 -7.40
CA ALA A 37 -3.12 8.80 -7.65
C ALA A 37 -3.32 9.61 -8.94
N GLY A 38 -3.39 8.93 -10.07
CA GLY A 38 -3.41 9.57 -11.38
C GLY A 38 -2.08 10.27 -11.68
N ARG A 39 -2.11 11.59 -11.85
CA ARG A 39 -0.90 12.40 -12.06
C ARG A 39 -0.28 12.90 -10.77
N GLN A 40 -1.03 12.81 -9.68
CA GLN A 40 -0.59 13.25 -8.38
C GLN A 40 0.16 12.13 -7.67
N TRP A 41 1.16 12.49 -6.90
CA TRP A 41 1.97 11.54 -6.16
C TRP A 41 2.61 12.21 -4.93
N ALA A 42 2.90 11.39 -3.94
CA ALA A 42 3.69 11.75 -2.79
C ALA A 42 4.70 10.65 -2.49
N ALA A 43 5.84 11.02 -1.94
CA ALA A 43 6.87 10.07 -1.51
C ALA A 43 7.40 10.44 -0.12
N GLU A 44 7.68 9.41 0.67
CA GLU A 44 8.32 9.55 1.97
C GLU A 44 9.52 8.62 2.09
N ARG A 45 10.57 9.10 2.75
CA ARG A 45 11.75 8.30 3.07
C ARG A 45 11.44 7.39 4.25
N VAL A 46 11.77 6.11 4.10
CA VAL A 46 11.59 5.12 5.17
C VAL A 46 12.64 5.34 6.24
N GLN A 47 12.22 5.45 7.49
CA GLN A 47 13.14 5.65 8.62
C GLN A 47 13.60 4.31 9.22
N ASP A 48 12.69 3.42 9.56
CA ASP A 48 13.00 2.13 10.17
C ASP A 48 12.39 0.99 9.38
N VAL A 49 11.07 0.84 9.49
CA VAL A 49 10.27 -0.16 8.78
C VAL A 49 9.06 0.50 8.15
N ARG A 50 8.68 0.01 7.01
CA ARG A 50 7.50 0.46 6.30
C ARG A 50 6.82 -0.71 5.60
N ALA A 51 5.54 -0.87 5.85
CA ALA A 51 4.70 -1.78 5.10
C ALA A 51 3.78 -1.00 4.16
N ILE A 52 3.62 -1.50 2.96
CA ILE A 52 2.67 -0.98 1.95
C ILE A 52 1.67 -2.05 1.56
N SER A 53 0.56 -1.63 1.02
CA SER A 53 -0.47 -2.48 0.44
C SER A 53 -1.11 -1.73 -0.74
N ASN A 54 -2.24 -2.18 -1.24
CA ASN A 54 -2.93 -1.57 -2.37
C ASN A 54 -3.84 -0.38 -1.96
N GLY A 55 -3.45 0.40 -0.98
CA GLY A 55 -4.11 1.62 -0.54
C GLY A 55 -3.11 2.71 -0.22
N LEU A 56 -3.51 3.97 -0.37
CA LEU A 56 -2.69 5.11 -0.01
C LEU A 56 -2.56 5.22 1.51
N THR A 57 -1.39 5.62 1.98
CA THR A 57 -1.06 5.68 3.41
C THR A 57 -0.25 6.90 3.81
N ILE A 58 0.35 7.63 2.86
CA ILE A 58 1.06 8.88 3.11
C ILE A 58 0.05 9.92 3.62
N GLY A 59 0.41 10.62 4.67
CA GLY A 59 -0.47 11.49 5.42
C GLY A 59 -0.40 12.96 5.03
N ASN A 60 -0.24 13.78 6.06
CA ASN A 60 -0.10 15.23 5.96
C ASN A 60 1.36 15.68 5.82
N THR A 61 2.32 14.79 5.89
CA THR A 61 3.75 15.03 5.69
C THR A 61 4.29 14.11 4.60
N TRP A 62 5.26 14.58 3.87
CA TRP A 62 6.00 13.86 2.83
C TRP A 62 7.31 14.55 2.57
N ASP A 63 8.26 13.86 1.95
CA ASP A 63 9.55 14.42 1.57
C ASP A 63 9.53 14.99 0.15
N LEU A 64 8.83 14.32 -0.77
CA LEU A 64 8.69 14.72 -2.16
C LEU A 64 7.24 14.56 -2.62
N ALA A 65 6.79 15.42 -3.52
CA ALA A 65 5.44 15.31 -4.10
C ALA A 65 5.35 16.00 -5.47
N SER A 66 4.23 15.81 -6.17
CA SER A 66 3.88 16.63 -7.33
C SER A 66 3.64 18.09 -6.90
N ASP A 67 4.05 19.04 -7.76
CA ASP A 67 4.04 20.48 -7.46
C ASP A 67 2.65 21.01 -7.10
N ASP A 68 1.64 20.48 -7.73
CA ASP A 68 0.23 20.89 -7.58
C ASP A 68 -0.58 19.97 -6.65
N LEU A 69 0.08 19.11 -5.85
CA LEU A 69 -0.59 18.11 -5.02
C LEU A 69 -1.72 18.69 -4.16
N VAL A 70 -1.45 19.76 -3.43
CA VAL A 70 -2.43 20.38 -2.52
C VAL A 70 -3.43 21.23 -3.29
N SER A 71 -2.97 22.06 -4.22
CA SER A 71 -3.86 22.95 -5.01
C SER A 71 -4.87 22.16 -5.83
N TYR A 72 -4.47 21.06 -6.43
CA TYR A 72 -5.38 20.17 -7.13
C TYR A 72 -6.46 19.58 -6.21
N ALA A 73 -6.11 19.17 -4.99
CA ALA A 73 -7.10 18.67 -4.03
C ALA A 73 -8.09 19.76 -3.58
N VAL A 74 -7.60 20.99 -3.40
CA VAL A 74 -8.45 22.16 -3.09
C VAL A 74 -9.42 22.48 -4.24
N GLU A 75 -8.95 22.51 -5.47
CA GLU A 75 -9.79 22.71 -6.66
C GLU A 75 -10.89 21.65 -6.79
N ARG A 76 -10.63 20.43 -6.34
CA ARG A 76 -11.61 19.34 -6.29
C ARG A 76 -12.55 19.38 -5.08
N GLY A 77 -12.30 20.29 -4.13
CA GLY A 77 -13.06 20.40 -2.90
C GLY A 77 -12.82 19.25 -1.90
N TRP A 78 -11.68 18.55 -2.01
CA TRP A 78 -11.32 17.44 -1.13
C TRP A 78 -10.71 17.91 0.19
N CYS A 79 -10.15 19.12 0.20
CA CYS A 79 -9.67 19.83 1.38
C CYS A 79 -9.83 21.34 1.16
N LYS A 80 -9.58 22.11 2.22
CA LYS A 80 -9.65 23.59 2.17
C LYS A 80 -8.30 24.24 1.93
N GLY A 81 -7.22 23.54 2.24
CA GLY A 81 -5.86 24.02 2.11
C GLY A 81 -4.85 23.06 2.71
N ARG A 82 -3.60 23.54 2.90
CA ARG A 82 -2.49 22.73 3.41
C ARG A 82 -2.72 22.21 4.82
N ASP A 83 -3.43 22.96 5.65
CA ASP A 83 -3.60 22.65 7.09
C ASP A 83 -4.50 21.45 7.34
N ASP A 84 -5.50 21.23 6.49
CA ASP A 84 -6.42 20.09 6.56
C ASP A 84 -6.13 19.02 5.50
N PHE A 85 -5.06 19.18 4.75
CA PHE A 85 -4.68 18.24 3.71
C PHE A 85 -4.06 16.96 4.30
N HIS A 86 -4.52 15.83 3.79
CA HIS A 86 -3.97 14.50 4.08
C HIS A 86 -4.04 13.66 2.80
N PHE A 87 -2.89 13.29 2.24
CA PHE A 87 -2.83 12.69 0.91
C PHE A 87 -3.75 11.47 0.76
N ALA A 88 -3.60 10.49 1.64
CA ALA A 88 -4.43 9.29 1.57
C ALA A 88 -5.94 9.59 1.69
N ASN A 89 -6.35 10.56 2.52
CA ASN A 89 -7.75 10.89 2.69
C ASN A 89 -8.33 11.63 1.47
N CYS A 90 -7.56 12.56 0.89
CA CYS A 90 -7.99 13.34 -0.27
C CYS A 90 -8.07 12.50 -1.54
N TYR A 91 -7.11 11.59 -1.73
CA TYR A 91 -6.93 10.89 -3.00
C TYR A 91 -7.42 9.45 -3.03
N SER A 92 -7.72 8.83 -1.87
CA SER A 92 -8.23 7.45 -1.84
C SER A 92 -9.66 7.35 -2.31
N ASP A 93 -9.95 6.31 -3.07
CA ASP A 93 -11.31 5.82 -3.19
C ASP A 93 -11.72 5.08 -1.92
N THR A 94 -12.56 5.73 -1.10
CA THR A 94 -12.94 5.21 0.22
C THR A 94 -13.69 3.89 0.16
N LEU A 95 -14.45 3.64 -0.90
CA LEU A 95 -15.23 2.41 -1.04
C LEU A 95 -14.31 1.22 -1.31
N TYR A 96 -13.44 1.33 -2.31
CA TYR A 96 -12.51 0.24 -2.66
C TYR A 96 -11.47 0.00 -1.57
N THR A 97 -10.98 1.04 -0.94
CA THR A 97 -10.03 0.95 0.16
C THR A 97 -10.61 0.16 1.35
N ARG A 98 -11.88 0.40 1.69
CA ARG A 98 -12.57 -0.34 2.76
C ARG A 98 -12.82 -1.81 2.40
N LEU A 99 -13.19 -2.10 1.16
CA LEU A 99 -13.48 -3.46 0.71
C LEU A 99 -12.23 -4.32 0.50
N SER A 100 -11.08 -3.71 0.23
CA SER A 100 -9.85 -4.43 -0.11
C SER A 100 -9.09 -5.02 1.09
N ALA A 101 -9.49 -4.71 2.33
CA ALA A 101 -8.77 -5.04 3.57
C ALA A 101 -7.27 -4.65 3.56
N CYS A 102 -6.90 -3.69 2.70
CA CYS A 102 -5.50 -3.28 2.55
C CYS A 102 -4.91 -2.68 3.83
N HIS A 103 -5.72 -1.98 4.61
CA HIS A 103 -5.31 -1.44 5.90
C HIS A 103 -4.95 -2.55 6.90
N HIS A 104 -5.77 -3.60 6.97
CA HIS A 104 -5.51 -4.73 7.85
C HIS A 104 -4.20 -5.42 7.50
N ARG A 105 -3.98 -5.76 6.22
CA ARG A 105 -2.74 -6.39 5.76
C ARG A 105 -1.51 -5.53 6.07
N ARG A 106 -1.59 -4.24 5.75
CA ARG A 106 -0.49 -3.30 6.02
C ARG A 106 -0.19 -3.21 7.51
N GLN A 107 -1.22 -2.97 8.34
CA GLN A 107 -1.04 -2.80 9.78
C GLN A 107 -0.48 -4.07 10.43
N SER A 108 -1.00 -5.24 10.07
CA SER A 108 -0.51 -6.52 10.57
C SER A 108 0.97 -6.74 10.23
N THR A 109 1.35 -6.52 8.97
CA THR A 109 2.75 -6.63 8.53
C THR A 109 3.64 -5.61 9.24
N GLU A 110 3.23 -4.35 9.28
CA GLU A 110 4.01 -3.30 9.91
C GLU A 110 4.22 -3.53 11.40
N GLN A 111 3.17 -3.96 12.12
CA GLN A 111 3.27 -4.29 13.53
C GLN A 111 4.26 -5.44 13.78
N MET A 112 4.20 -6.49 12.97
CA MET A 112 5.12 -7.62 13.06
C MET A 112 6.57 -7.18 12.85
N LEU A 113 6.84 -6.36 11.84
CA LEU A 113 8.18 -5.87 11.53
C LEU A 113 8.69 -4.89 12.61
N ARG A 114 7.84 -4.01 13.14
CA ARG A 114 8.22 -3.05 14.18
C ARG A 114 8.72 -3.70 15.46
N THR A 115 8.22 -4.88 15.82
CA THR A 115 8.71 -5.63 17.00
C THR A 115 10.14 -6.13 16.84
N ARG A 116 10.70 -6.07 15.63
CA ARG A 116 12.01 -6.59 15.28
C ARG A 116 12.98 -5.52 14.76
N ILE A 117 12.66 -4.23 14.91
CA ILE A 117 13.55 -3.14 14.51
C ILE A 117 14.96 -3.36 15.11
N GLY A 118 16.00 -3.23 14.28
CA GLY A 118 17.40 -3.46 14.66
C GLY A 118 17.84 -4.93 14.68
N SER A 119 16.91 -5.88 14.55
CA SER A 119 17.22 -7.32 14.53
C SER A 119 16.47 -8.09 13.43
N LEU A 120 15.88 -7.38 12.46
CA LEU A 120 15.15 -7.99 11.34
C LEU A 120 16.07 -8.89 10.51
N THR A 121 15.55 -10.07 10.22
CA THR A 121 16.20 -11.06 9.34
C THR A 121 15.33 -11.33 8.11
N ALA A 122 15.91 -11.95 7.09
CA ALA A 122 15.16 -12.43 5.93
C ALA A 122 14.04 -13.41 6.32
N GLN A 123 14.25 -14.21 7.35
CA GLN A 123 13.27 -15.15 7.89
C GLN A 123 12.06 -14.42 8.50
N ASP A 124 12.27 -13.29 9.17
CA ASP A 124 11.19 -12.47 9.72
C ASP A 124 10.31 -11.88 8.60
N LEU A 125 10.94 -11.40 7.51
CA LEU A 125 10.23 -10.93 6.33
C LEU A 125 9.46 -12.05 5.64
N MET A 126 10.06 -13.23 5.50
CA MET A 126 9.37 -14.40 4.94
C MET A 126 8.19 -14.84 5.82
N ALA A 127 8.34 -14.79 7.14
CA ALA A 127 7.25 -15.08 8.08
C ALA A 127 6.11 -14.08 7.95
N ALA A 128 6.41 -12.78 7.84
CA ALA A 128 5.42 -11.74 7.63
C ALA A 128 4.64 -11.95 6.32
N LEU A 129 5.32 -12.29 5.22
CA LEU A 129 4.70 -12.55 3.92
C LEU A 129 3.84 -13.83 3.90
N ARG A 130 4.08 -14.77 4.82
CA ARG A 130 3.31 -16.02 4.97
C ARG A 130 2.21 -15.92 6.03
N SER A 131 2.03 -14.76 6.67
CA SER A 131 1.08 -14.59 7.77
C SER A 131 -0.37 -14.74 7.28
N HIS A 132 -1.12 -15.55 8.01
CA HIS A 132 -2.57 -15.73 7.87
C HIS A 132 -3.38 -15.08 9.00
N GLY A 133 -2.70 -14.40 9.93
CA GLY A 133 -3.31 -13.70 11.06
C GLY A 133 -3.69 -14.60 12.22
N THR A 134 -4.36 -15.71 11.99
CA THR A 134 -4.80 -16.67 13.02
C THR A 134 -4.37 -18.09 12.69
N GLU A 135 -4.01 -18.84 13.72
CA GLU A 135 -3.67 -20.26 13.60
C GLU A 135 -4.58 -21.09 14.54
N PRO A 136 -5.02 -22.30 14.14
CA PRO A 136 -4.76 -22.91 12.83
C PRO A 136 -5.54 -22.21 11.71
N TYR A 137 -4.89 -22.04 10.55
CA TYR A 137 -5.49 -21.40 9.40
C TYR A 137 -6.28 -22.40 8.56
N ASP A 138 -7.56 -22.09 8.31
CA ASP A 138 -8.40 -22.83 7.39
C ASP A 138 -8.73 -21.98 6.16
N PRO A 139 -8.16 -22.27 4.97
CA PRO A 139 -8.46 -21.53 3.75
C PRO A 139 -9.93 -21.54 3.36
N ALA A 140 -10.70 -22.55 3.81
CA ALA A 140 -12.12 -22.67 3.50
C ALA A 140 -13.03 -21.87 4.44
N ALA A 141 -12.55 -21.50 5.64
CA ALA A 141 -13.34 -20.89 6.72
C ALA A 141 -13.54 -19.40 6.52
N GLY A 142 -13.52 -18.71 5.58
CA GLY A 142 -13.75 -17.27 5.47
C GLY A 142 -14.40 -16.86 4.16
N LEU A 143 -15.26 -15.90 4.21
CA LEU A 143 -15.90 -15.33 3.02
C LEU A 143 -15.00 -14.31 2.31
N THR A 144 -14.07 -13.68 3.03
CA THR A 144 -13.16 -12.64 2.50
C THR A 144 -11.72 -12.96 2.90
N GLY A 145 -10.80 -12.93 1.93
CA GLY A 145 -9.37 -13.01 2.21
C GLY A 145 -8.84 -11.65 2.62
N SER A 146 -8.49 -11.48 3.89
CA SER A 146 -7.89 -10.24 4.42
C SER A 146 -6.44 -10.41 4.86
N GLU A 147 -5.92 -11.62 4.74
CA GLU A 147 -4.59 -12.01 5.19
C GLU A 147 -3.49 -11.50 4.24
N VAL A 148 -2.26 -11.45 4.74
CA VAL A 148 -1.08 -11.09 3.94
C VAL A 148 -0.81 -12.17 2.89
N CYS A 149 -0.81 -13.44 3.33
CA CYS A 149 -0.78 -14.59 2.43
C CYS A 149 -2.22 -14.96 2.05
N MET A 150 -2.64 -14.56 0.88
CA MET A 150 -4.00 -14.77 0.40
C MET A 150 -4.16 -16.14 -0.25
N HIS A 151 -5.27 -16.80 0.05
CA HIS A 151 -5.67 -18.04 -0.59
C HIS A 151 -7.01 -17.88 -1.29
N ALA A 152 -7.11 -18.36 -2.52
CA ALA A 152 -8.38 -18.45 -3.20
C ALA A 152 -9.28 -19.43 -2.42
N GLY A 153 -10.53 -19.04 -2.20
CA GLY A 153 -11.50 -19.83 -1.46
C GLY A 153 -12.75 -20.13 -2.27
N ALA A 154 -13.70 -20.80 -1.64
CA ALA A 154 -14.99 -21.05 -2.25
C ALA A 154 -15.80 -19.76 -2.39
N GLY A 155 -16.41 -19.53 -3.56
CA GLY A 155 -17.31 -18.42 -3.81
C GLY A 155 -16.72 -17.25 -4.61
N PRO A 156 -17.58 -16.32 -5.05
CA PRO A 156 -17.20 -15.27 -6.00
C PRO A 156 -16.34 -14.15 -5.40
N VAL A 157 -16.20 -14.09 -4.10
CA VAL A 157 -15.52 -12.98 -3.39
C VAL A 157 -14.03 -13.26 -3.14
N ARG A 158 -13.60 -14.52 -3.17
CA ARG A 158 -12.22 -14.95 -2.91
C ARG A 158 -11.53 -15.48 -4.17
N GLY A 159 -11.53 -14.66 -5.22
CA GLY A 159 -10.93 -15.02 -6.51
C GLY A 159 -9.40 -14.84 -6.60
N ASN A 160 -8.78 -14.25 -5.59
CA ASN A 160 -7.35 -13.92 -5.61
C ASN A 160 -6.56 -14.80 -4.65
N GLN A 161 -5.32 -15.12 -5.05
CA GLN A 161 -4.37 -15.80 -4.19
C GLN A 161 -2.97 -15.24 -4.37
N THR A 162 -2.13 -15.36 -3.35
CA THR A 162 -0.70 -15.08 -3.44
C THR A 162 -0.02 -16.16 -4.25
N VAL A 163 0.62 -15.78 -5.35
CA VAL A 163 1.29 -16.73 -6.25
C VAL A 163 2.81 -16.71 -6.13
N GLY A 164 3.36 -15.72 -5.44
CA GLY A 164 4.79 -15.61 -5.20
C GLY A 164 5.11 -14.51 -4.20
N SER A 165 6.26 -14.63 -3.57
CA SER A 165 6.83 -13.64 -2.66
C SER A 165 8.33 -13.58 -2.86
N MET A 166 8.90 -12.41 -2.70
CA MET A 166 10.34 -12.18 -2.82
C MET A 166 10.84 -11.42 -1.58
N VAL A 167 11.99 -11.83 -1.08
CA VAL A 167 12.76 -11.10 -0.06
C VAL A 167 14.14 -10.84 -0.63
N SER A 168 14.59 -9.62 -0.60
CA SER A 168 15.92 -9.20 -1.06
C SER A 168 16.72 -8.63 0.09
N SER A 169 18.00 -9.00 0.17
CA SER A 169 18.98 -8.34 1.03
C SER A 169 19.84 -7.45 0.14
N LEU A 170 19.86 -6.17 0.43
CA LEU A 170 20.64 -5.17 -0.31
C LEU A 170 21.88 -4.88 0.52
N ALA A 171 23.03 -5.31 0.04
CA ALA A 171 24.33 -5.02 0.66
C ALA A 171 25.02 -3.88 -0.11
N PRO A 172 25.76 -2.98 0.57
CA PRO A 172 26.68 -2.08 -0.12
C PRO A 172 27.76 -2.88 -0.82
N ASP A 173 28.19 -2.44 -2.00
CA ASP A 173 29.31 -3.02 -2.74
C ASP A 173 30.65 -2.84 -2.00
#